data_b2df270e2e1b26d00485929738bbe9b8
#
_entry.id   b2df270e2e1b26d00485929738bbe9b8
#
_cell.length_a   1.000
_cell.length_b   1.000
_cell.length_c   1.000
_cell.angle_alpha   90.00
_cell.angle_beta   90.00
_cell.angle_gamma   90.00
#
_symmetry.space_group_name_H-M   'P 1'
#
loop_
_entity.id
_entity.type
_entity.pdbx_description
1 polymer ?
#
loop_
_entity_poly.entity_id
_entity_poly.type
_entity_poly.pdbx_seq_one_letter_code
_entity_poly.pdbx_strand_id
1 'polypeptide(L)'
;MWGWVTLYMVVRTIESHWFVWVTQMSHLSMTIGKYDDLPQHEWPTLQLNATCNVEGGWFNDWFTGHLNYQIEHHLFPTMPRHNYAQVAPLVKDLFVRHGRGQHYVCKTLLGAMGDIVSSLERYGKAWQHAYQEVG
;
A
#
# COMPACT_ATOMS: atom_id res chain seq x y z
N MET A 1 12.33 -29.09 23.74
CA MET A 1 12.71 -28.79 22.35
C MET A 1 11.48 -28.41 21.49
N TRP A 2 10.40 -29.19 21.50
CA TRP A 2 9.19 -28.91 20.72
C TRP A 2 8.49 -27.58 21.06
N GLY A 3 8.47 -27.15 22.34
CA GLY A 3 7.86 -25.88 22.74
C GLY A 3 8.45 -24.64 22.08
N TRP A 4 9.76 -24.61 21.85
CA TRP A 4 10.43 -23.50 21.14
C TRP A 4 10.08 -23.47 19.65
N VAL A 5 9.96 -24.63 19.03
CA VAL A 5 9.52 -24.73 17.63
C VAL A 5 8.10 -24.24 17.47
N THR A 6 7.20 -24.68 18.37
CA THR A 6 5.80 -24.22 18.36
C THR A 6 5.72 -22.71 18.56
N LEU A 7 6.41 -22.17 19.56
CA LEU A 7 6.44 -20.73 19.82
C LEU A 7 6.96 -19.96 18.59
N TYR A 8 8.06 -20.41 18.00
CA TYR A 8 8.62 -19.80 16.78
C TYR A 8 7.58 -19.78 15.64
N MET A 9 6.92 -20.91 15.37
CA MET A 9 5.92 -21.00 14.31
C MET A 9 4.72 -20.07 14.55
N VAL A 10 4.24 -19.98 15.79
CA VAL A 10 3.14 -19.07 16.15
C VAL A 10 3.55 -17.60 15.93
N VAL A 11 4.70 -17.20 16.44
CA VAL A 11 5.21 -15.83 16.28
C VAL A 11 5.40 -15.48 14.79
N ARG A 12 5.99 -16.38 14.01
CA ARG A 12 6.19 -16.18 12.56
C ARG A 12 4.87 -16.09 11.80
N THR A 13 3.87 -16.87 12.19
CA THR A 13 2.55 -16.80 11.57
C THR A 13 1.89 -15.45 11.84
N ILE A 14 1.88 -14.99 13.09
CA ILE A 14 1.30 -13.67 13.45
C ILE A 14 2.05 -12.53 12.75
N GLU A 15 3.38 -12.55 12.77
CA GLU A 15 4.23 -11.55 12.10
C GLU A 15 3.95 -11.51 10.61
N SER A 16 3.89 -12.67 9.94
CA SER A 16 3.64 -12.74 8.50
C SER A 16 2.27 -12.18 8.12
N HIS A 17 1.22 -12.47 8.90
CA HIS A 17 -0.10 -11.91 8.68
C HIS A 17 -0.10 -10.39 8.86
N TRP A 18 0.46 -9.89 9.96
CA TRP A 18 0.58 -8.46 10.20
C TRP A 18 1.32 -7.76 9.06
N PHE A 19 2.48 -8.30 8.65
CA PHE A 19 3.31 -7.72 7.59
C PHE A 19 2.57 -7.67 6.24
N VAL A 20 1.88 -8.77 5.86
CA VAL A 20 1.12 -8.80 4.61
C VAL A 20 0.00 -7.75 4.62
N TRP A 21 -0.79 -7.64 5.69
CA TRP A 21 -1.84 -6.64 5.78
C TRP A 21 -1.29 -5.22 5.68
N VAL A 22 -0.23 -4.91 6.42
CA VAL A 22 0.39 -3.58 6.44
C VAL A 22 0.98 -3.21 5.08
N THR A 23 1.62 -4.13 4.38
CA THR A 23 2.23 -3.83 3.07
C THR A 23 1.19 -3.78 1.96
N GLN A 24 0.18 -4.65 1.99
CA GLN A 24 -0.80 -4.73 0.91
C GLN A 24 -1.87 -3.62 0.95
N MET A 25 -2.15 -3.03 2.12
CA MET A 25 -3.16 -1.97 2.22
C MET A 25 -2.84 -0.74 1.36
N SER A 26 -1.58 -0.47 1.10
CA SER A 26 -1.14 0.67 0.27
C SER A 26 -1.02 0.34 -1.22
N HIS A 27 -1.02 -0.93 -1.60
CA HIS A 27 -0.85 -1.38 -2.99
C HIS A 27 -2.14 -1.93 -3.59
N LEU A 28 -2.77 -2.92 -2.94
CA LEU A 28 -4.00 -3.55 -3.45
C LEU A 28 -5.22 -2.63 -3.44
N SER A 29 -5.17 -1.57 -2.65
CA SER A 29 -6.24 -0.56 -2.60
C SER A 29 -6.25 0.38 -3.81
N MET A 30 -5.21 0.35 -4.63
CA MET A 30 -5.13 1.14 -5.87
C MET A 30 -5.63 0.32 -7.05
N THR A 31 -6.36 0.97 -7.95
CA THR A 31 -6.77 0.35 -9.20
C THR A 31 -5.53 0.27 -10.09
N ILE A 32 -5.04 -0.94 -10.33
CA ILE A 32 -3.97 -1.17 -11.30
C ILE A 32 -4.59 -0.91 -12.67
N GLY A 33 -4.41 0.30 -13.20
CA GLY A 33 -4.74 0.61 -14.60
C GLY A 33 -3.91 -0.29 -15.52
N LYS A 34 -4.45 -0.59 -16.72
CA LYS A 34 -3.65 -1.25 -17.74
C LYS A 34 -2.44 -0.37 -18.01
N TYR A 35 -1.28 -1.00 -18.08
CA TYR A 35 0.01 -0.33 -18.28
C TYR A 35 0.01 0.61 -19.51
N ASP A 36 -0.85 0.29 -20.49
CA ASP A 36 -1.01 1.04 -21.73
C ASP A 36 -1.76 2.39 -21.56
N ASP A 37 -2.54 2.54 -20.48
CA ASP A 37 -3.34 3.75 -20.22
C ASP A 37 -2.57 4.81 -19.38
N LEU A 38 -1.36 4.50 -18.93
CA LEU A 38 -0.55 5.41 -18.11
C LEU A 38 0.34 6.27 -19.01
N PRO A 39 0.42 7.59 -18.76
CA PRO A 39 1.39 8.43 -19.46
C PRO A 39 2.79 7.89 -19.17
N GLN A 40 3.44 7.34 -20.20
CA GLN A 40 4.70 6.57 -20.11
C GLN A 40 5.91 7.36 -19.61
N HIS A 41 5.77 8.64 -19.22
CA HIS A 41 6.90 9.53 -19.20
C HIS A 41 7.35 10.06 -17.83
N GLU A 42 6.64 9.74 -16.74
CA GLU A 42 7.01 10.31 -15.44
C GLU A 42 6.97 9.29 -14.31
N TRP A 43 8.14 8.80 -13.96
CA TRP A 43 8.34 7.87 -12.84
C TRP A 43 7.61 8.28 -11.54
N PRO A 44 7.63 9.56 -11.09
CA PRO A 44 6.91 9.93 -9.86
C PRO A 44 5.39 9.71 -9.95
N THR A 45 4.80 10.02 -11.10
CA THR A 45 3.35 9.81 -11.32
C THR A 45 2.99 8.32 -11.31
N LEU A 46 3.84 7.47 -11.87
CA LEU A 46 3.67 6.02 -11.81
C LEU A 46 3.67 5.52 -10.36
N GLN A 47 4.59 6.03 -9.52
CA GLN A 47 4.64 5.66 -8.11
C GLN A 47 3.36 6.08 -7.36
N LEU A 48 2.84 7.29 -7.61
CA LEU A 48 1.61 7.75 -6.99
C LEU A 48 0.38 6.93 -7.43
N ASN A 49 0.33 6.53 -8.69
CA ASN A 49 -0.78 5.71 -9.20
C ASN A 49 -0.75 4.26 -8.67
N ALA A 50 0.44 3.77 -8.31
CA ALA A 50 0.64 2.40 -7.83
C ALA A 50 0.49 2.28 -6.31
N THR A 51 0.47 3.39 -5.56
CA THR A 51 0.48 3.38 -4.10
C THR A 51 -0.42 4.45 -3.51
N CYS A 52 -0.89 4.23 -2.29
CA CYS A 52 -1.54 5.27 -1.49
C CYS A 52 -0.94 5.32 -0.09
N ASN A 53 -1.11 6.46 0.57
CA ASN A 53 -0.82 6.59 1.98
C ASN A 53 -2.03 6.16 2.83
N VAL A 54 -1.76 5.79 4.06
CA VAL A 54 -2.75 5.70 5.13
C VAL A 54 -2.53 6.86 6.08
N GLU A 55 -3.63 7.39 6.64
CA GLU A 55 -3.60 8.54 7.55
C GLU A 55 -2.54 8.36 8.64
N GLY A 56 -1.75 9.41 8.88
CA GLY A 56 -0.78 9.47 9.96
C GLY A 56 -1.43 9.57 11.33
N GLY A 57 -0.65 9.30 12.35
CA GLY A 57 -1.05 9.38 13.76
C GLY A 57 -0.25 8.39 14.57
N TRP A 58 -0.07 8.66 15.87
CA TRP A 58 0.83 7.87 16.72
C TRP A 58 0.55 6.36 16.65
N PHE A 59 -0.75 5.95 16.57
CA PHE A 59 -1.12 4.55 16.50
C PHE A 59 -0.80 3.97 15.12
N ASN A 60 -1.21 4.64 14.03
CA ASN A 60 -0.95 4.18 12.68
C ASN A 60 0.55 4.11 12.39
N ASP A 61 1.30 5.14 12.78
CA ASP A 61 2.74 5.20 12.57
C ASP A 61 3.48 4.09 13.33
N TRP A 62 3.07 3.83 14.59
CA TRP A 62 3.60 2.73 15.37
C TRP A 62 3.18 1.36 14.80
N PHE A 63 1.88 1.18 14.54
CA PHE A 63 1.32 -0.09 14.08
C PHE A 63 1.90 -0.52 12.73
N THR A 64 2.12 0.42 11.83
CA THR A 64 2.65 0.14 10.48
C THR A 64 4.16 0.26 10.39
N GLY A 65 4.85 0.71 11.44
CA GLY A 65 6.27 1.03 11.41
C GLY A 65 6.59 2.13 10.38
N HIS A 66 5.73 3.14 10.29
CA HIS A 66 5.77 4.25 9.32
C HIS A 66 5.60 3.82 7.84
N LEU A 67 5.15 2.58 7.55
CA LEU A 67 4.79 2.14 6.20
C LEU A 67 3.45 2.72 5.71
N ASN A 68 2.71 3.41 6.58
CA ASN A 68 1.55 4.20 6.20
C ASN A 68 1.87 5.39 5.29
N TYR A 69 3.14 5.81 5.20
CA TYR A 69 3.66 6.82 4.26
C TYR A 69 4.30 6.15 3.04
N GLN A 70 3.52 5.34 2.34
CA GLN A 70 4.04 4.50 1.26
C GLN A 70 4.49 5.29 0.04
N ILE A 71 3.83 6.41 -0.26
CA ILE A 71 4.23 7.32 -1.35
C ILE A 71 5.63 7.87 -1.08
N GLU A 72 5.88 8.39 0.11
CA GLU A 72 7.17 8.94 0.53
C GLU A 72 8.24 7.84 0.55
N HIS A 73 7.86 6.63 0.98
CA HIS A 73 8.77 5.48 0.95
C HIS A 73 9.22 5.14 -0.48
N HIS A 74 8.31 5.17 -1.45
CA HIS A 74 8.63 4.90 -2.85
C HIS A 74 9.45 6.00 -3.51
N LEU A 75 9.17 7.26 -3.18
CA LEU A 75 9.91 8.40 -3.72
C LEU A 75 11.31 8.54 -3.10
N PHE A 76 11.45 8.20 -1.81
CA PHE A 76 12.68 8.37 -1.04
C PHE A 76 13.04 7.11 -0.23
N PRO A 77 13.35 5.97 -0.89
CA PRO A 77 13.50 4.66 -0.23
C PRO A 77 14.66 4.61 0.77
N THR A 78 15.65 5.51 0.65
CA THR A 78 16.79 5.59 1.55
C THR A 78 16.60 6.56 2.73
N MET A 79 15.47 7.29 2.76
CA MET A 79 15.17 8.22 3.84
C MET A 79 14.80 7.45 5.12
N PRO A 80 15.29 7.87 6.30
CA PRO A 80 14.84 7.31 7.57
C PRO A 80 13.33 7.45 7.75
N ARG A 81 12.63 6.38 8.09
CA ARG A 81 11.16 6.29 8.11
C ARG A 81 10.48 7.33 9.00
N HIS A 82 11.10 7.70 10.12
CA HIS A 82 10.55 8.71 11.04
C HIS A 82 10.46 10.12 10.42
N ASN A 83 11.12 10.37 9.30
CA ASN A 83 11.05 11.64 8.59
C ASN A 83 9.86 11.71 7.61
N TYR A 84 9.23 10.59 7.26
CA TYR A 84 8.15 10.58 6.27
C TYR A 84 6.98 11.47 6.69
N ALA A 85 6.58 11.47 7.96
CA ALA A 85 5.51 12.32 8.46
C ALA A 85 5.76 13.83 8.24
N GLN A 86 7.04 14.26 8.28
CA GLN A 86 7.44 15.66 8.05
C GLN A 86 7.49 15.98 6.55
N VAL A 87 7.84 15.01 5.72
CA VAL A 87 8.01 15.18 4.26
C VAL A 87 6.69 15.06 3.52
N ALA A 88 5.75 14.25 4.01
CA ALA A 88 4.46 13.99 3.39
C ALA A 88 3.68 15.28 2.98
N PRO A 89 3.54 16.32 3.82
CA PRO A 89 2.87 17.55 3.41
C PRO A 89 3.63 18.29 2.30
N LEU A 90 4.95 18.23 2.27
CA LEU A 90 5.77 18.85 1.23
C LEU A 90 5.61 18.14 -0.12
N VAL A 91 5.60 16.81 -0.09
CA VAL A 91 5.36 15.98 -1.28
C VAL A 91 3.97 16.24 -1.84
N LYS A 92 2.95 16.24 -0.97
CA LYS A 92 1.57 16.56 -1.38
C LYS A 92 1.46 17.94 -2.04
N ASP A 93 2.06 18.96 -1.42
CA ASP A 93 2.06 20.33 -1.95
C ASP A 93 2.77 20.41 -3.31
N LEU A 94 3.91 19.73 -3.45
CA LEU A 94 4.63 19.64 -4.72
C LEU A 94 3.74 19.09 -5.84
N PHE A 95 3.03 17.97 -5.60
CA PHE A 95 2.14 17.38 -6.61
C PHE A 95 0.92 18.25 -6.90
N VAL A 96 0.37 18.93 -5.91
CA VAL A 96 -0.72 19.91 -6.11
C VAL A 96 -0.27 21.06 -7.01
N ARG A 97 0.91 21.64 -6.77
CA ARG A 97 1.46 22.73 -7.61
C ARG A 97 1.72 22.31 -9.06
N HIS A 98 2.00 21.03 -9.31
CA HIS A 98 2.18 20.49 -10.66
C HIS A 98 0.87 19.95 -11.28
N GLY A 99 -0.30 20.25 -10.71
CA GLY A 99 -1.59 19.83 -11.24
C GLY A 99 -1.87 18.33 -11.07
N ARG A 100 -1.14 17.64 -10.18
CA ARG A 100 -1.21 16.17 -9.97
C ARG A 100 -1.65 15.77 -8.57
N GLY A 101 -2.18 16.71 -7.81
CA GLY A 101 -2.64 16.47 -6.43
C GLY A 101 -3.68 15.37 -6.31
N GLN A 102 -4.47 15.11 -7.36
CA GLN A 102 -5.47 14.03 -7.39
C GLN A 102 -4.85 12.63 -7.30
N HIS A 103 -3.59 12.45 -7.66
CA HIS A 103 -2.89 11.17 -7.58
C HIS A 103 -2.30 10.91 -6.19
N TYR A 104 -2.20 11.95 -5.34
CA TYR A 104 -1.75 11.78 -3.95
C TYR A 104 -2.92 11.31 -3.08
N VAL A 105 -3.14 10.00 -3.05
CA VAL A 105 -4.26 9.38 -2.34
C VAL A 105 -3.88 9.05 -0.90
N CYS A 106 -4.73 9.42 0.04
CA CYS A 106 -4.61 9.06 1.45
C CYS A 106 -5.93 8.46 1.95
N LYS A 107 -5.88 7.33 2.62
CA LYS A 107 -7.03 6.55 3.09
C LYS A 107 -6.99 6.35 4.60
N THR A 108 -8.14 6.09 5.20
CA THR A 108 -8.16 5.63 6.60
C THR A 108 -7.61 4.20 6.70
N LEU A 109 -7.08 3.81 7.85
CA LEU A 109 -6.54 2.47 8.08
C LEU A 109 -7.59 1.38 7.80
N LEU A 110 -8.80 1.53 8.33
CA LEU A 110 -9.87 0.57 8.12
C LEU A 110 -10.37 0.56 6.67
N GLY A 111 -10.41 1.72 6.01
CA GLY A 111 -10.73 1.83 4.59
C GLY A 111 -9.73 1.07 3.73
N ALA A 112 -8.43 1.28 3.93
CA ALA A 112 -7.38 0.59 3.20
C ALA A 112 -7.40 -0.94 3.43
N MET A 113 -7.69 -1.39 4.66
CA MET A 113 -7.88 -2.81 4.96
C MET A 113 -9.12 -3.39 4.27
N GLY A 114 -10.25 -2.65 4.26
CA GLY A 114 -11.46 -3.05 3.54
C GLY A 114 -11.23 -3.17 2.02
N ASP A 115 -10.43 -2.30 1.46
CA ASP A 115 -10.06 -2.34 0.04
C ASP A 115 -9.24 -3.58 -0.33
N ILE A 116 -8.43 -4.12 0.59
CA ILE A 116 -7.73 -5.41 0.36
C ILE A 116 -8.77 -6.51 0.13
N VAL A 117 -9.76 -6.62 1.03
CA VAL A 117 -10.80 -7.66 0.94
C VAL A 117 -11.59 -7.52 -0.36
N SER A 118 -12.03 -6.30 -0.68
CA SER A 118 -12.77 -6.00 -1.91
C SER A 118 -11.96 -6.30 -3.17
N SER A 119 -10.66 -6.02 -3.15
CA SER A 119 -9.77 -6.32 -4.27
C SER A 119 -9.57 -7.81 -4.45
N LEU A 120 -9.37 -8.56 -3.37
CA LEU A 120 -9.25 -10.02 -3.41
C LEU A 120 -10.53 -10.67 -3.94
N GLU A 121 -11.70 -10.19 -3.52
CA GLU A 121 -12.98 -10.65 -4.05
C GLU A 121 -13.12 -10.39 -5.56
N ARG A 122 -12.79 -9.18 -5.99
CA ARG A 122 -12.84 -8.79 -7.41
C ARG A 122 -11.92 -9.64 -8.27
N TYR A 123 -10.69 -9.84 -7.85
CA TYR A 123 -9.73 -10.68 -8.59
C TYR A 123 -10.12 -12.15 -8.54
N GLY A 124 -10.65 -12.64 -7.43
CA GLY A 124 -11.18 -14.01 -7.32
C GLY A 124 -12.32 -14.27 -8.32
N LYS A 125 -13.26 -13.34 -8.43
CA LYS A 125 -14.36 -13.41 -9.43
C LYS A 125 -13.82 -13.38 -10.87
N ALA A 126 -12.87 -12.50 -11.17
CA ALA A 126 -12.24 -12.42 -12.49
C ALA A 126 -11.54 -13.73 -12.87
N TRP A 127 -10.85 -14.37 -11.93
CA TRP A 127 -10.23 -15.68 -12.12
C TRP A 127 -11.26 -16.77 -12.39
N GLN A 128 -12.36 -16.80 -11.64
CA GLN A 128 -13.45 -17.78 -11.87
C GLN A 128 -14.05 -17.66 -13.29
N HIS A 129 -14.29 -16.43 -13.76
CA HIS A 129 -14.77 -16.20 -15.12
C HIS A 129 -13.77 -16.70 -16.17
N ALA A 130 -12.50 -16.29 -16.04
CA ALA A 130 -11.48 -16.72 -16.98
C ALA A 130 -11.32 -18.25 -17.04
N TYR A 131 -11.48 -18.94 -15.92
CA TYR A 131 -11.38 -20.39 -15.86
C TYR A 131 -12.59 -21.09 -16.52
N GLN A 132 -13.78 -20.50 -16.43
CA GLN A 132 -15.00 -21.02 -17.06
C GLN A 132 -15.02 -20.82 -18.59
N GLU A 133 -14.30 -19.81 -19.10
CA GLU A 133 -14.22 -19.55 -20.55
C GLU A 133 -13.20 -20.44 -21.27
N VAL A 134 -12.27 -21.07 -20.54
CA VAL A 134 -11.20 -21.92 -21.11
C VAL A 134 -11.53 -23.42 -21.03
N GLY A 135 -12.54 -23.83 -20.26
CA GLY A 135 -12.98 -25.22 -20.08
C GLY A 135 -14.27 -25.49 -20.82
#